data_5821a37aad6bcf630216cbe7e209d2fa
#
_entry.id   5821a37aad6bcf630216cbe7e209d2fa
#
_cell.length_a   1.000
_cell.length_b   1.000
_cell.length_c   1.000
_cell.angle_alpha   90.00
_cell.angle_beta   90.00
_cell.angle_gamma   90.00
#
_symmetry.space_group_name_H-M   'P 1'
#
loop_
_entity.id
_entity.type
_entity.pdbx_description
1 polymer ?
#
loop_
_entity_poly.entity_id
_entity_poly.type
_entity_poly.pdbx_seq_one_letter_code
_entity_poly.pdbx_strand_id
1 'polypeptide(L)'
;MSQLLFHQFKPDVCIIEKKASGQSLIQDMRRGGLPIREYLPDRDKVSRVYAASPLIESGRIWIPKHKKWSEDLVEELIQFPNAAHDDQVDALTMAVHYMRESWHITHPEDPEWEDERRKKKRVAYWRS
;
A
#
# COMPACT_ATOMS: atom_id res chain seq x y z
N MET A 1 20.42 2.08 0.42
CA MET A 1 19.48 0.94 0.54
C MET A 1 18.21 1.11 -0.31
N SER A 2 17.51 2.22 -0.23
CA SER A 2 16.29 2.46 -1.02
C SER A 2 16.50 2.38 -2.53
N GLN A 3 17.60 2.89 -3.04
CA GLN A 3 17.93 2.81 -4.47
C GLN A 3 18.21 1.38 -4.93
N LEU A 4 18.86 0.56 -4.10
CA LEU A 4 19.09 -0.86 -4.39
C LEU A 4 17.77 -1.64 -4.51
N LEU A 5 16.84 -1.41 -3.59
CA LEU A 5 15.51 -2.02 -3.61
C LEU A 5 14.71 -1.58 -4.85
N PHE A 6 14.81 -0.31 -5.21
CA PHE A 6 14.17 0.20 -6.42
C PHE A 6 14.70 -0.50 -7.68
N HIS A 7 16.02 -0.63 -7.81
CA HIS A 7 16.63 -1.32 -8.96
C HIS A 7 16.28 -2.83 -8.99
N GLN A 8 16.15 -3.44 -7.82
CA GLN A 8 15.79 -4.86 -7.71
C GLN A 8 14.35 -5.13 -8.09
N PHE A 9 13.41 -4.34 -7.58
CA PHE A 9 11.97 -4.56 -7.74
C PHE A 9 11.32 -3.75 -8.84
N LYS A 10 11.94 -2.66 -9.28
CA LYS A 10 11.43 -1.73 -10.31
C LYS A 10 9.95 -1.35 -10.08
N PRO A 11 9.59 -0.86 -8.90
CA PRO A 11 8.20 -0.54 -8.59
C PRO A 11 7.72 0.65 -9.42
N ASP A 12 6.42 0.68 -9.71
CA ASP A 12 5.78 1.82 -10.36
C ASP A 12 5.68 3.03 -9.42
N VAL A 13 5.64 2.79 -8.12
CA VAL A 13 5.57 3.82 -7.09
C VAL A 13 6.19 3.33 -5.78
N CYS A 14 6.84 4.23 -5.07
CA CYS A 14 7.31 4.04 -3.70
C CYS A 14 6.48 4.93 -2.77
N ILE A 15 5.81 4.33 -1.80
CA ILE A 15 4.97 5.05 -0.85
C ILE A 15 5.75 5.25 0.43
N ILE A 16 5.86 6.49 0.88
CA ILE A 16 6.57 6.84 2.12
C ILE A 16 5.63 7.65 3.01
N GLU A 17 5.52 7.22 4.26
CA GLU A 17 4.73 7.95 5.26
C GLU A 17 5.35 9.34 5.51
N LYS A 18 4.51 10.37 5.43
CA LYS A 18 4.93 11.74 5.68
C LYS A 18 5.09 11.98 7.18
N LYS A 19 6.33 11.94 7.63
CA LYS A 19 6.73 12.30 9.00
C LYS A 19 7.80 13.39 8.92
N ALA A 20 7.93 14.19 9.97
CA ALA A 20 8.97 15.21 10.04
C ALA A 20 10.37 14.64 9.80
N SER A 21 10.65 13.45 10.34
CA SER A 21 11.92 12.74 10.17
C SER A 21 12.11 12.14 8.76
N GLY A 22 11.05 11.98 7.98
CA GLY A 22 11.09 11.35 6.65
C GLY A 22 11.19 12.35 5.49
N GLN A 23 11.06 13.65 5.73
CA GLN A 23 11.03 14.64 4.65
C GLN A 23 12.35 14.73 3.87
N SER A 24 13.48 14.67 4.56
CA SER A 24 14.80 14.65 3.91
C SER A 24 14.97 13.43 3.01
N LEU A 25 14.52 12.25 3.47
CA LEU A 25 14.56 11.02 2.69
C LEU A 25 13.69 11.14 1.43
N ILE A 26 12.49 11.66 1.55
CA ILE A 26 11.57 11.87 0.42
C ILE A 26 12.20 12.78 -0.62
N GLN A 27 12.78 13.90 -0.18
CA GLN A 27 13.44 14.86 -1.07
C GLN A 27 14.64 14.24 -1.80
N ASP A 28 15.49 13.52 -1.08
CA ASP A 28 16.67 12.87 -1.64
C ASP A 28 16.28 11.80 -2.65
N MET A 29 15.27 10.99 -2.35
CA MET A 29 14.79 9.97 -3.27
C MET A 29 14.16 10.56 -4.53
N ARG A 30 13.42 11.66 -4.42
CA ARG A 30 12.87 12.38 -5.57
C ARG A 30 13.96 12.98 -6.45
N ARG A 31 15.00 13.54 -5.84
CA ARG A 31 16.18 14.03 -6.58
C ARG A 31 16.90 12.91 -7.34
N GLY A 32 16.89 11.72 -6.78
CA GLY A 32 17.42 10.51 -7.42
C GLY A 32 16.52 9.95 -8.53
N GLY A 33 15.40 10.59 -8.84
CA GLY A 33 14.48 10.18 -9.91
C GLY A 33 13.51 9.07 -9.54
N LEU A 34 13.34 8.75 -8.26
CA LEU A 34 12.42 7.71 -7.81
C LEU A 34 10.96 8.22 -7.80
N PRO A 35 9.99 7.39 -8.22
CA PRO A 35 8.57 7.76 -8.23
C PRO A 35 7.98 7.68 -6.82
N ILE A 36 8.16 8.75 -6.03
CA ILE A 36 7.73 8.81 -4.63
C ILE A 36 6.32 9.37 -4.51
N ARG A 37 5.50 8.69 -3.71
CA ARG A 37 4.21 9.19 -3.22
C ARG A 37 4.26 9.32 -1.70
N GLU A 38 3.89 10.49 -1.21
CA GLU A 38 3.73 10.71 0.22
C GLU A 38 2.40 10.14 0.69
N TYR A 39 2.43 9.46 1.82
CA TYR A 39 1.24 8.99 2.51
C TYR A 39 1.09 9.77 3.82
N LEU A 40 0.00 10.51 3.95
CA LEU A 40 -0.36 11.23 5.17
C LEU A 40 -1.46 10.45 5.88
N PRO A 41 -1.17 9.80 7.02
CA PRO A 41 -2.21 9.10 7.77
C PRO A 41 -3.23 10.09 8.35
N ASP A 42 -4.50 9.80 8.14
CA ASP A 42 -5.63 10.63 8.59
C ASP A 42 -6.26 10.14 9.90
N ARG A 43 -5.82 9.00 10.40
CA ARG A 43 -6.33 8.36 11.61
C ARG A 43 -5.25 7.54 12.29
N ASP A 44 -5.53 7.06 13.52
CA ASP A 44 -4.61 6.21 14.25
C ASP A 44 -4.35 4.85 13.58
N LYS A 45 -3.29 4.17 14.02
CA LYS A 45 -2.84 2.90 13.44
C LYS A 45 -3.91 1.82 13.48
N VAL A 46 -4.58 1.62 14.59
CA VAL A 46 -5.61 0.58 14.76
C VAL A 46 -6.78 0.83 13.82
N SER A 47 -7.25 2.07 13.75
CA SER A 47 -8.33 2.46 12.83
C SER A 47 -7.96 2.26 11.37
N ARG A 48 -6.71 2.52 11.01
CA ARG A 48 -6.22 2.28 9.64
C ARG A 48 -6.24 0.81 9.27
N VAL A 49 -5.81 -0.06 10.17
CA VAL A 49 -5.83 -1.52 9.95
C VAL A 49 -7.28 -2.02 9.81
N TYR A 50 -8.18 -1.60 10.67
CA TYR A 50 -9.60 -1.97 10.56
C TYR A 50 -10.24 -1.47 9.26
N ALA A 51 -9.86 -0.28 8.79
CA ALA A 51 -10.35 0.23 7.51
C ALA A 51 -9.83 -0.58 6.30
N ALA A 52 -8.66 -1.19 6.39
CA ALA A 52 -8.10 -2.06 5.36
C ALA A 52 -8.64 -3.49 5.41
N SER A 53 -9.11 -3.95 6.57
CA SER A 53 -9.55 -5.33 6.80
C SER A 53 -10.60 -5.84 5.80
N PRO A 54 -11.65 -5.08 5.42
CA PRO A 54 -12.63 -5.56 4.44
C PRO A 54 -12.03 -5.95 3.09
N LEU A 55 -11.01 -5.23 2.63
CA LEU A 55 -10.31 -5.56 1.38
C LEU A 55 -9.47 -6.82 1.51
N ILE A 56 -8.82 -7.00 2.64
CA ILE A 56 -8.04 -8.21 2.93
C ILE A 56 -8.97 -9.42 3.01
N GLU A 57 -10.09 -9.31 3.72
CA GLU A 57 -11.09 -10.36 3.87
C GLU A 57 -11.81 -10.71 2.55
N SER A 58 -11.89 -9.77 1.62
CA SER A 58 -12.55 -10.00 0.33
C SER A 58 -11.80 -10.95 -0.61
N GLY A 59 -10.62 -11.45 -0.22
CA GLY A 59 -9.82 -12.36 -1.02
C GLY A 59 -9.06 -11.69 -2.16
N ARG A 60 -8.86 -10.38 -2.11
CA ARG A 60 -8.13 -9.62 -3.13
C ARG A 60 -6.64 -9.50 -2.85
N ILE A 61 -6.22 -9.89 -1.66
CA ILE A 61 -4.83 -9.90 -1.25
C ILE A 61 -4.32 -11.34 -1.26
N TRP A 62 -3.32 -11.60 -2.05
CA TRP A 62 -2.71 -12.92 -2.21
C TRP A 62 -1.29 -12.90 -1.67
N ILE A 63 -0.97 -13.89 -0.85
CA ILE A 63 0.34 -14.04 -0.23
C ILE A 63 0.92 -15.38 -0.68
N PRO A 64 2.17 -15.43 -1.16
CA PRO A 64 2.79 -16.69 -1.57
C PRO A 64 2.95 -17.63 -0.38
N LYS A 65 2.69 -18.91 -0.60
CA LYS A 65 2.92 -19.96 0.39
C LYS A 65 4.40 -20.27 0.52
N HIS A 66 4.79 -20.78 1.69
CA HIS A 66 6.13 -21.30 1.97
C HIS A 66 7.26 -20.27 1.82
N LYS A 67 6.96 -18.99 2.01
CA LYS A 67 7.95 -17.93 2.13
C LYS A 67 8.01 -17.46 3.58
N LYS A 68 9.23 -17.36 4.11
CA LYS A 68 9.40 -16.92 5.50
C LYS A 68 8.76 -15.55 5.77
N TRP A 69 8.94 -14.61 4.87
CA TRP A 69 8.35 -13.26 5.04
C TRP A 69 6.81 -13.28 5.00
N SER A 70 6.22 -14.22 4.27
CA SER A 70 4.75 -14.36 4.25
C SER A 70 4.24 -14.90 5.58
N GLU A 71 4.93 -15.89 6.15
CA GLU A 71 4.60 -16.44 7.46
C GLU A 71 4.75 -15.36 8.55
N ASP A 72 5.84 -14.60 8.51
CA ASP A 72 6.08 -13.51 9.45
C ASP A 72 5.00 -12.41 9.35
N LEU A 73 4.57 -12.06 8.14
CA LEU A 73 3.50 -11.09 7.93
C LEU A 73 2.16 -11.59 8.48
N VAL A 74 1.79 -12.83 8.20
CA VAL A 74 0.54 -13.43 8.70
C VAL A 74 0.54 -13.47 10.23
N GLU A 75 1.65 -13.88 10.84
CA GLU A 75 1.78 -13.90 12.29
C GLU A 75 1.64 -12.51 12.90
N GLU A 76 2.27 -11.50 12.32
CA GLU A 76 2.17 -10.11 12.73
C GLU A 76 0.73 -9.58 12.63
N LEU A 77 0.01 -9.92 11.56
CA LEU A 77 -1.40 -9.60 11.39
C LEU A 77 -2.29 -10.25 12.45
N ILE A 78 -2.06 -11.52 12.76
CA ILE A 78 -2.82 -12.25 13.77
C ILE A 78 -2.62 -11.65 15.16
N GLN A 79 -1.40 -11.26 15.50
CA GLN A 79 -1.06 -10.71 16.80
C GLN A 79 -1.40 -9.22 16.94
N PHE A 80 -1.66 -8.52 15.86
CA PHE A 80 -1.98 -7.10 15.90
C PHE A 80 -3.24 -6.83 16.77
N PRO A 81 -3.29 -5.79 17.63
CA PRO A 81 -2.27 -4.75 17.83
C PRO A 81 -1.22 -5.08 18.93
N ASN A 82 -1.16 -6.30 19.41
CA ASN A 82 -0.35 -6.70 20.58
C ASN A 82 1.03 -7.25 20.21
N ALA A 83 1.39 -7.27 18.93
CA ALA A 83 2.71 -7.71 18.48
C ALA A 83 3.81 -6.76 18.93
N ALA A 84 5.00 -7.31 19.22
CA ALA A 84 6.18 -6.53 19.53
C ALA A 84 6.63 -5.65 18.36
N HIS A 85 6.41 -6.12 17.14
CA HIS A 85 6.70 -5.44 15.88
C HIS A 85 5.48 -5.46 14.97
N ASP A 86 5.19 -4.35 14.32
CA ASP A 86 4.04 -4.19 13.43
C ASP A 86 4.37 -3.43 12.13
N ASP A 87 5.65 -3.37 11.78
CA ASP A 87 6.14 -2.65 10.60
C ASP A 87 5.59 -3.21 9.29
N GLN A 88 5.44 -4.54 9.20
CA GLN A 88 4.87 -5.17 8.01
C GLN A 88 3.36 -4.92 7.91
N VAL A 89 2.66 -4.89 9.03
CA VAL A 89 1.23 -4.51 9.08
C VAL A 89 1.04 -3.07 8.62
N ASP A 90 1.89 -2.15 9.07
CA ASP A 90 1.87 -0.76 8.63
C ASP A 90 2.11 -0.64 7.11
N ALA A 91 3.10 -1.33 6.59
CA ALA A 91 3.42 -1.31 5.17
C ALA A 91 2.27 -1.87 4.32
N LEU A 92 1.69 -3.00 4.72
CA LEU A 92 0.55 -3.61 4.04
C LEU A 92 -0.66 -2.68 4.06
N THR A 93 -0.98 -2.11 5.22
CA THR A 93 -2.11 -1.19 5.38
C THR A 93 -1.97 0.03 4.48
N MET A 94 -0.79 0.63 4.44
CA MET A 94 -0.48 1.77 3.59
C MET A 94 -0.64 1.42 2.10
N ALA A 95 -0.14 0.26 1.70
CA ALA A 95 -0.27 -0.23 0.32
C ALA A 95 -1.74 -0.45 -0.06
N VAL A 96 -2.52 -1.09 0.80
CA VAL A 96 -3.96 -1.35 0.57
C VAL A 96 -4.73 -0.04 0.43
N HIS A 97 -4.51 0.93 1.31
CA HIS A 97 -5.16 2.24 1.22
C HIS A 97 -4.79 2.99 -0.06
N TYR A 98 -3.50 3.00 -0.41
CA TYR A 98 -3.07 3.60 -1.67
C TYR A 98 -3.74 2.97 -2.88
N MET A 99 -3.78 1.65 -2.95
CA MET A 99 -4.37 0.93 -4.07
C MET A 99 -5.88 1.13 -4.14
N ARG A 100 -6.55 1.27 -3.01
CA ARG A 100 -7.99 1.59 -2.95
C ARG A 100 -8.26 3.02 -3.42
N GLU A 101 -7.55 4.01 -2.91
CA GLU A 101 -7.69 5.41 -3.29
C GLU A 101 -7.40 5.66 -4.77
N SER A 102 -6.44 4.92 -5.33
CA SER A 102 -6.09 4.99 -6.75
C SER A 102 -6.93 4.06 -7.64
N TRP A 103 -7.94 3.41 -7.07
CA TRP A 103 -8.87 2.49 -7.76
C TRP A 103 -8.19 1.27 -8.39
N HIS A 104 -7.01 0.89 -7.94
CA HIS A 104 -6.37 -0.37 -8.33
C HIS A 104 -7.07 -1.57 -7.69
N ILE A 105 -7.59 -1.39 -6.47
CA ILE A 105 -8.41 -2.35 -5.75
C ILE A 105 -9.71 -1.68 -5.32
N THR A 106 -10.84 -2.38 -5.47
CA THR A 106 -12.15 -1.93 -5.03
C THR A 106 -12.83 -3.00 -4.21
N HIS A 107 -13.62 -2.61 -3.22
CA HIS A 107 -14.48 -3.53 -2.51
C HIS A 107 -15.79 -3.72 -3.29
N PRO A 108 -16.39 -4.93 -3.31
CA PRO A 108 -17.66 -5.16 -3.99
C PRO A 108 -18.82 -4.27 -3.54
N GLU A 109 -18.74 -3.77 -2.31
CA GLU A 109 -19.75 -2.86 -1.72
C GLU A 109 -19.46 -1.37 -1.96
N ASP A 110 -18.35 -1.03 -2.63
CA ASP A 110 -18.05 0.36 -2.98
C ASP A 110 -19.04 0.84 -4.06
N PRO A 111 -19.90 1.83 -3.77
CA PRO A 111 -21.08 2.13 -4.59
C PRO A 111 -20.79 2.71 -5.98
N GLU A 112 -19.59 3.20 -6.21
CA GLU A 112 -19.21 3.88 -7.48
C GLU A 112 -18.12 3.16 -8.26
N TRP A 113 -17.75 1.95 -7.86
CA TRP A 113 -16.59 1.27 -8.43
C TRP A 113 -16.72 0.92 -9.91
N GLU A 114 -17.92 0.63 -10.39
CA GLU A 114 -18.14 0.28 -11.80
C GLU A 114 -17.94 1.46 -12.73
N ASP A 115 -18.44 2.62 -12.36
CA ASP A 115 -18.33 3.83 -13.17
C ASP A 115 -16.90 4.34 -13.23
N GLU A 116 -16.19 4.31 -12.13
CA GLU A 116 -14.78 4.73 -12.08
C GLU A 116 -13.86 3.78 -12.84
N ARG A 117 -14.13 2.48 -12.79
CA ARG A 117 -13.41 1.49 -13.63
C ARG A 117 -13.64 1.73 -15.11
N ARG A 118 -14.85 2.04 -15.52
CA ARG A 118 -15.19 2.37 -16.91
C ARG A 118 -14.47 3.64 -17.36
N LYS A 119 -14.44 4.67 -16.53
CA LYS A 119 -13.73 5.93 -16.82
C LYS A 119 -12.23 5.69 -17.00
N LYS A 120 -11.59 4.95 -16.10
CA LYS A 120 -10.16 4.64 -16.20
C LYS A 120 -9.80 3.77 -17.40
N LYS A 121 -10.60 2.76 -17.73
CA LYS A 121 -10.41 1.97 -18.95
C LYS A 121 -10.50 2.84 -20.20
N ARG A 122 -11.43 3.78 -20.25
CA ARG A 122 -11.55 4.73 -21.37
C ARG A 122 -10.30 5.60 -21.50
N VAL A 123 -9.80 6.18 -20.40
CA VAL A 123 -8.59 7.00 -20.42
C VAL A 123 -7.36 6.21 -20.82
N ALA A 124 -7.20 4.97 -20.34
CA ALA A 124 -6.10 4.10 -20.74
C ALA A 124 -6.14 3.72 -22.23
N TYR A 125 -7.33 3.52 -22.79
CA TYR A 125 -7.52 3.22 -24.22
C TYR A 125 -7.13 4.38 -25.13
N TRP A 126 -7.32 5.63 -24.70
CA TRP A 126 -7.00 6.82 -25.49
C TRP A 126 -5.53 7.28 -25.33
N ARG A 127 -4.78 6.73 -24.40
CA ARG A 127 -3.37 7.06 -24.17
C ARG A 127 -2.38 6.03 -24.72
N SER A 128 -2.90 4.91 -25.15
CA SER A 128 -2.11 3.90 -25.87
C SER A 128 -2.23 4.11 -27.39
#